data_3b8404ddfd3bf9527c759a9d5195ab03
#
_entry.id   3b8404ddfd3bf9527c759a9d5195ab03
#
_cell.length_a   1.000
_cell.length_b   1.000
_cell.length_c   1.000
_cell.angle_alpha   90.00
_cell.angle_beta   90.00
_cell.angle_gamma   90.00
#
_symmetry.space_group_name_H-M   'P 1'
#
loop_
_entity.id
_entity.type
_entity.pdbx_description
1 polymer ?
#
loop_
_entity_poly.entity_id
_entity_poly.type
_entity_poly.pdbx_seq_one_letter_code
_entity_poly.pdbx_strand_id
1 'polypeptide(L)'
;QTSEAARRTAKVSNEMAIPASHIVSVIPRVITSGSPDLELNGLLLTDNAIISASTMVLEFPSAAAVGAYFGLDSVEYAAADVYFTSYNNKFTAPKAFFVARRIAEAAPAWLRSARNTKTIAQFKAITDGGMVISMDNTAHTVSEVDFSSANSFSDVATILRAKMPFGSDSVTYSSLTGAFTITSGTTGAASEVSYASAPSTGTDLAAFMGLREEDGAVLSAGMDALSVNEQMAAIRAKTENWVSFTTAWEEAAEEMLEWASWANSNYGWLYVAYTTNAATASADSSADPASVLKNSGNDHTTIIYGSLEYAAFIMGVVGSIAWQRVNGTITAAFKKQSGLAPWVVDETTATILESKNCNYFGNFATRNAEFIFMYPGCLSASDYGYIDPYVNSIWLNNRLQVSLMDGITSVGRVPYNQRGYTMIAAWMMDPINQARNNAAIEPGVVLSERQKSEVMNEAGLDISNELWTQGYYVQILDPGAAVRAQRGSPIVSLWYTYGGAVQRIEVASTAIL
;
A
#
# COMPACT_ATOMS: atom_id res chain seq x y z
N GLN A 1 57.94 10.71 -0.38
CA GLN A 1 57.50 9.29 -0.21
C GLN A 1 56.79 9.01 1.11
N THR A 2 56.38 10.01 1.91
CA THR A 2 55.68 9.84 3.21
C THR A 2 54.25 10.36 3.22
N SER A 3 53.69 10.78 2.07
CA SER A 3 52.32 11.36 1.98
C SER A 3 51.28 10.40 1.37
N GLU A 4 51.72 9.31 0.75
CA GLU A 4 50.82 8.38 0.03
C GLU A 4 50.40 7.15 0.85
N ALA A 5 51.21 6.81 1.87
CA ALA A 5 50.89 5.73 2.82
C ALA A 5 49.79 6.13 3.84
N ALA A 6 49.73 7.42 4.20
CA ALA A 6 48.70 7.92 5.14
C ALA A 6 47.31 8.08 4.51
N ARG A 7 47.22 8.14 3.17
CA ARG A 7 45.91 8.19 2.46
C ARG A 7 45.31 6.83 2.17
N ARG A 8 46.07 5.75 2.24
CA ARG A 8 45.57 4.38 2.04
C ARG A 8 45.00 3.76 3.32
N THR A 9 45.44 4.20 4.51
CA THR A 9 44.92 3.70 5.78
C THR A 9 43.61 4.37 6.22
N ALA A 10 43.24 5.52 5.66
CA ALA A 10 41.96 6.20 5.99
C ALA A 10 40.78 5.76 5.12
N LYS A 11 41.00 4.91 4.11
CA LYS A 11 39.93 4.47 3.18
C LYS A 11 39.41 3.04 3.39
N VAL A 12 39.98 2.31 4.36
CA VAL A 12 39.64 0.90 4.64
C VAL A 12 38.78 0.75 5.91
N SER A 13 38.54 1.82 6.67
CA SER A 13 37.77 1.75 7.92
C SER A 13 36.27 2.07 7.80
N ASN A 14 35.76 2.32 6.60
CA ASN A 14 34.34 2.68 6.42
C ASN A 14 33.46 1.58 5.76
N GLU A 15 34.01 0.41 5.48
CA GLU A 15 33.27 -0.67 4.80
C GLU A 15 32.86 -1.86 5.70
N MET A 16 33.06 -1.77 7.02
CA MET A 16 32.68 -2.84 7.95
C MET A 16 31.97 -2.35 9.22
N ALA A 17 31.22 -1.26 9.12
CA ALA A 17 30.30 -0.89 10.20
C ALA A 17 28.87 -1.19 9.76
N ILE A 18 28.21 -2.12 10.46
CA ILE A 18 26.78 -2.38 10.31
C ILE A 18 26.04 -1.07 10.64
N PRO A 19 25.21 -0.50 9.76
CA PRO A 19 24.49 0.74 10.05
C PRO A 19 23.69 0.62 11.34
N ALA A 20 23.75 1.60 12.21
CA ALA A 20 23.00 1.62 13.47
C ALA A 20 21.48 1.50 13.27
N SER A 21 20.98 1.87 12.09
CA SER A 21 19.60 1.64 11.63
C SER A 21 19.20 0.15 11.54
N HIS A 22 20.19 -0.75 11.59
CA HIS A 22 19.98 -2.19 11.64
C HIS A 22 19.57 -2.68 13.05
N ILE A 23 19.79 -1.88 14.09
CA ILE A 23 19.50 -2.20 15.49
C ILE A 23 18.37 -1.32 16.05
N VAL A 24 18.27 -0.08 15.60
CA VAL A 24 17.24 0.88 16.04
C VAL A 24 16.68 1.56 14.81
N SER A 25 15.53 1.12 14.34
CA SER A 25 14.74 1.87 13.37
C SER A 25 13.97 2.96 14.13
N VAL A 26 14.60 4.12 14.28
CA VAL A 26 13.88 5.34 14.64
C VAL A 26 13.26 5.86 13.35
N ILE A 27 11.95 5.71 13.20
CA ILE A 27 11.19 6.38 12.16
C ILE A 27 10.97 7.81 12.66
N PRO A 28 11.77 8.81 12.23
CA PRO A 28 11.52 10.18 12.61
C PRO A 28 10.24 10.63 11.93
N ARG A 29 9.16 10.77 12.68
CA ARG A 29 8.01 11.55 12.25
C ARG A 29 8.37 13.01 12.43
N VAL A 30 8.74 13.67 11.36
CA VAL A 30 8.77 15.13 11.32
C VAL A 30 7.35 15.58 11.03
N ILE A 31 6.68 16.14 12.03
CA ILE A 31 5.48 16.92 11.79
C ILE A 31 5.96 18.23 11.16
N THR A 32 5.95 18.30 9.84
CA THR A 32 6.20 19.53 9.11
C THR A 32 5.01 20.47 9.32
N SER A 33 5.28 21.71 9.66
CA SER A 33 4.27 22.78 9.66
C SER A 33 3.91 23.13 8.22
N GLY A 34 2.83 22.56 7.73
CA GLY A 34 2.28 22.62 6.39
C GLY A 34 1.69 21.25 6.10
N SER A 35 0.42 21.19 5.69
CA SER A 35 -0.17 19.90 5.31
C SER A 35 0.64 19.29 4.18
N PRO A 36 1.27 18.10 4.37
CA PRO A 36 2.01 17.46 3.30
C PRO A 36 1.04 17.12 2.16
N ASP A 37 1.52 17.20 0.92
CA ASP A 37 0.77 16.71 -0.23
C ASP A 37 0.43 15.22 -0.02
N LEU A 38 -0.77 14.81 -0.44
CA LEU A 38 -1.14 13.40 -0.43
C LEU A 38 -0.17 12.63 -1.32
N GLU A 39 0.55 11.71 -0.71
CA GLU A 39 1.38 10.75 -1.43
C GLU A 39 0.53 9.54 -1.76
N LEU A 40 0.44 9.18 -3.05
CA LEU A 40 -0.38 8.04 -3.49
C LEU A 40 0.36 6.72 -3.27
N ASN A 41 0.73 6.46 -2.02
CA ASN A 41 1.47 5.26 -1.65
C ASN A 41 0.64 3.99 -1.82
N GLY A 42 1.34 2.86 -1.99
CA GLY A 42 0.74 1.53 -2.08
C GLY A 42 0.78 0.78 -0.77
N LEU A 43 -0.24 -0.06 -0.54
CA LEU A 43 -0.34 -0.98 0.60
C LEU A 43 -0.42 -2.42 0.09
N LEU A 44 0.44 -3.29 0.60
CA LEU A 44 0.37 -4.74 0.42
C LEU A 44 -0.16 -5.39 1.68
N LEU A 45 -1.24 -6.16 1.56
CA LEU A 45 -1.67 -7.05 2.64
C LEU A 45 -0.92 -8.38 2.51
N THR A 46 -0.32 -8.85 3.62
CA THR A 46 0.38 -10.13 3.68
C THR A 46 -0.09 -10.94 4.89
N ASP A 47 -0.09 -12.25 4.79
CA ASP A 47 -0.32 -13.18 5.89
C ASP A 47 0.93 -13.44 6.74
N ASN A 48 2.07 -12.84 6.36
CA ASN A 48 3.36 -13.07 6.99
C ASN A 48 3.36 -12.65 8.47
N ALA A 49 3.51 -13.64 9.34
CA ALA A 49 3.47 -13.47 10.80
C ALA A 49 4.69 -12.75 11.39
N ILE A 50 5.68 -12.36 10.58
CA ILE A 50 6.84 -11.57 11.04
C ILE A 50 6.41 -10.17 11.53
N ILE A 51 5.33 -9.62 10.97
CA ILE A 51 4.69 -8.42 11.50
C ILE A 51 3.86 -8.82 12.71
N SER A 52 4.03 -8.13 13.84
CA SER A 52 3.19 -8.38 15.01
C SER A 52 1.74 -7.94 14.76
N ALA A 53 0.79 -8.69 15.30
CA ALA A 53 -0.63 -8.34 15.18
C ALA A 53 -0.94 -6.95 15.80
N SER A 54 -0.20 -6.56 16.84
CA SER A 54 -0.34 -5.25 17.51
C SER A 54 0.23 -4.10 16.67
N THR A 55 1.30 -4.32 15.92
CA THR A 55 1.88 -3.32 15.00
C THR A 55 1.01 -3.17 13.77
N MET A 56 0.53 -4.27 13.20
CA MET A 56 -0.37 -4.39 12.06
C MET A 56 0.20 -3.87 10.73
N VAL A 57 0.79 -2.67 10.70
CA VAL A 57 1.27 -2.00 9.48
C VAL A 57 2.70 -1.52 9.66
N LEU A 58 3.52 -1.70 8.63
CA LEU A 58 4.88 -1.18 8.53
C LEU A 58 5.02 -0.34 7.27
N GLU A 59 5.80 0.74 7.37
CA GLU A 59 6.15 1.63 6.27
C GLU A 59 7.60 1.39 5.86
N PHE A 60 7.83 1.26 4.54
CA PHE A 60 9.15 1.04 3.97
C PHE A 60 9.48 2.11 2.93
N PRO A 61 10.66 2.75 3.02
CA PRO A 61 11.07 3.81 2.08
C PRO A 61 11.70 3.26 0.79
N SER A 62 11.94 1.95 0.70
CA SER A 62 12.59 1.33 -0.47
C SER A 62 12.38 -0.19 -0.49
N ALA A 63 12.51 -0.81 -1.67
CA ALA A 63 12.53 -2.26 -1.83
C ALA A 63 13.63 -2.93 -0.99
N ALA A 64 14.82 -2.33 -0.92
CA ALA A 64 15.91 -2.87 -0.11
C ALA A 64 15.55 -2.96 1.38
N ALA A 65 14.77 -2.01 1.90
CA ALA A 65 14.28 -2.06 3.28
C ALA A 65 13.27 -3.19 3.49
N VAL A 66 12.40 -3.45 2.51
CA VAL A 66 11.46 -4.59 2.52
C VAL A 66 12.24 -5.91 2.48
N GLY A 67 13.22 -6.04 1.58
CA GLY A 67 14.06 -7.24 1.47
C GLY A 67 14.91 -7.50 2.72
N ALA A 68 15.38 -6.45 3.40
CA ALA A 68 16.08 -6.59 4.66
C ALA A 68 15.18 -7.09 5.79
N TYR A 69 13.88 -6.78 5.75
CA TYR A 69 12.90 -7.18 6.77
C TYR A 69 12.28 -8.55 6.50
N PHE A 70 11.82 -8.81 5.27
CA PHE A 70 11.11 -10.03 4.89
C PHE A 70 12.00 -11.09 4.22
N GLY A 71 13.19 -10.71 3.75
CA GLY A 71 14.08 -11.54 2.95
C GLY A 71 14.00 -11.20 1.46
N LEU A 72 15.11 -11.43 0.75
CA LEU A 72 15.21 -11.13 -0.69
C LEU A 72 14.41 -12.09 -1.58
N ASP A 73 14.04 -13.27 -1.04
CA ASP A 73 13.24 -14.28 -1.74
C ASP A 73 11.74 -14.18 -1.37
N SER A 74 11.33 -13.15 -0.62
CA SER A 74 9.94 -12.98 -0.18
C SER A 74 9.07 -12.37 -1.26
N VAL A 75 7.78 -12.68 -1.21
CA VAL A 75 6.78 -12.10 -2.12
C VAL A 75 6.62 -10.59 -1.88
N GLU A 76 6.78 -10.15 -0.63
CA GLU A 76 6.75 -8.75 -0.25
C GLU A 76 7.89 -7.97 -0.90
N TYR A 77 9.11 -8.55 -0.95
CA TYR A 77 10.24 -7.94 -1.62
C TYR A 77 10.04 -7.87 -3.13
N ALA A 78 9.58 -8.96 -3.75
CA ALA A 78 9.31 -8.98 -5.19
C ALA A 78 8.29 -7.91 -5.61
N ALA A 79 7.19 -7.79 -4.84
CA ALA A 79 6.20 -6.73 -5.05
C ALA A 79 6.78 -5.33 -4.85
N ALA A 80 7.56 -5.12 -3.78
CA ALA A 80 8.18 -3.83 -3.49
C ALA A 80 9.20 -3.41 -4.55
N ASP A 81 9.98 -4.35 -5.09
CA ASP A 81 10.97 -4.06 -6.13
C ASP A 81 10.28 -3.54 -7.40
N VAL A 82 9.22 -4.20 -7.82
CA VAL A 82 8.40 -3.74 -8.96
C VAL A 82 7.73 -2.40 -8.65
N TYR A 83 7.15 -2.24 -7.47
CA TYR A 83 6.47 -1.02 -7.05
C TYR A 83 7.39 0.21 -7.08
N PHE A 84 8.56 0.15 -6.44
CA PHE A 84 9.51 1.28 -6.41
C PHE A 84 10.20 1.50 -7.77
N THR A 85 10.41 0.43 -8.54
CA THR A 85 10.89 0.53 -9.92
C THR A 85 9.85 1.18 -10.82
N SER A 86 8.54 0.92 -10.60
CA SER A 86 7.44 1.54 -11.35
C SER A 86 7.68 1.48 -12.86
N TYR A 87 7.40 2.55 -13.61
CA TYR A 87 7.62 2.56 -15.06
C TYR A 87 8.92 3.26 -15.47
N ASN A 88 9.42 2.90 -16.64
CA ASN A 88 10.62 3.50 -17.23
C ASN A 88 10.41 4.99 -17.50
N ASN A 89 11.46 5.79 -17.28
CA ASN A 89 11.46 7.25 -17.50
C ASN A 89 10.42 8.02 -16.66
N LYS A 90 10.06 7.50 -15.47
CA LYS A 90 9.24 8.25 -14.53
C LYS A 90 9.96 9.51 -14.04
N PHE A 91 9.19 10.56 -13.77
CA PHE A 91 9.74 11.80 -13.18
C PHE A 91 9.82 11.76 -11.67
N THR A 92 8.91 11.02 -11.05
CA THR A 92 8.84 10.84 -9.60
C THR A 92 8.76 9.35 -9.32
N ALA A 93 9.45 8.86 -8.31
CA ALA A 93 9.30 7.49 -7.81
C ALA A 93 8.30 7.47 -6.66
N PRO A 94 7.62 6.32 -6.42
CA PRO A 94 6.85 6.14 -5.19
C PRO A 94 7.70 6.41 -3.95
N LYS A 95 7.11 7.00 -2.91
CA LYS A 95 7.85 7.47 -1.72
C LYS A 95 7.94 6.43 -0.63
N ALA A 96 6.84 5.73 -0.39
CA ALA A 96 6.74 4.70 0.63
C ALA A 96 5.91 3.52 0.12
N PHE A 97 6.16 2.36 0.69
CA PHE A 97 5.39 1.16 0.50
C PHE A 97 4.96 0.63 1.87
N PHE A 98 3.67 0.49 2.06
CA PHE A 98 3.12 -0.04 3.30
C PHE A 98 2.91 -1.53 3.15
N VAL A 99 3.23 -2.29 4.20
CA VAL A 99 2.92 -3.71 4.29
C VAL A 99 2.13 -3.94 5.56
N ALA A 100 0.94 -4.51 5.42
CA ALA A 100 0.04 -4.80 6.53
C ALA A 100 -0.19 -6.31 6.69
N ARG A 101 -0.19 -6.76 7.94
CA ARG A 101 -0.52 -8.15 8.24
C ARG A 101 -2.02 -8.37 8.15
N ARG A 102 -2.45 -9.31 7.32
CA ARG A 102 -3.83 -9.84 7.29
C ARG A 102 -4.02 -10.87 8.40
N ILE A 103 -5.10 -10.74 9.13
CA ILE A 103 -5.52 -11.69 10.18
C ILE A 103 -6.82 -12.37 9.71
N ALA A 104 -6.70 -13.27 8.73
CA ALA A 104 -7.86 -14.00 8.19
C ALA A 104 -8.36 -15.10 9.16
N GLU A 105 -7.44 -15.66 9.95
CA GLU A 105 -7.70 -16.65 10.97
C GLU A 105 -7.19 -16.17 12.31
N ALA A 106 -7.71 -16.74 13.39
CA ALA A 106 -7.26 -16.38 14.73
C ALA A 106 -5.75 -16.63 14.88
N ALA A 107 -5.00 -15.60 15.22
CA ALA A 107 -3.54 -15.62 15.32
C ALA A 107 -3.09 -15.89 16.76
N PRO A 108 -2.01 -16.68 16.96
CA PRO A 108 -1.41 -16.89 18.27
C PRO A 108 -0.60 -15.68 18.74
N ALA A 109 -0.46 -15.55 20.04
CA ALA A 109 0.54 -14.68 20.65
C ALA A 109 1.95 -15.27 20.50
N TRP A 110 2.95 -14.39 20.40
CA TRP A 110 4.34 -14.81 20.36
C TRP A 110 5.29 -13.77 20.99
N LEU A 111 6.42 -14.28 21.50
CA LEU A 111 7.58 -13.51 21.95
C LEU A 111 8.74 -13.79 20.99
N ARG A 112 9.26 -12.76 20.34
CA ARG A 112 10.48 -12.83 19.53
C ARG A 112 11.63 -12.17 20.27
N SER A 113 12.74 -12.90 20.42
CA SER A 113 13.95 -12.38 21.04
C SER A 113 14.52 -11.19 20.27
N ALA A 114 15.37 -10.41 20.91
CA ALA A 114 16.34 -9.59 20.21
C ALA A 114 17.17 -10.44 19.23
N ARG A 115 17.83 -9.79 18.27
CA ARG A 115 18.74 -10.50 17.37
C ARG A 115 19.84 -11.20 18.15
N ASN A 116 19.97 -12.50 17.94
CA ASN A 116 20.98 -13.31 18.62
C ASN A 116 22.40 -12.86 18.23
N THR A 117 23.21 -12.55 19.23
CA THR A 117 24.63 -12.20 19.09
C THR A 117 25.56 -13.31 19.63
N LYS A 118 24.99 -14.38 20.18
CA LYS A 118 25.74 -15.48 20.79
C LYS A 118 26.12 -16.53 19.75
N THR A 119 27.26 -17.16 19.96
CA THR A 119 27.71 -18.28 19.12
C THR A 119 27.16 -19.61 19.65
N ILE A 120 27.13 -20.63 18.79
CA ILE A 120 26.74 -22.00 19.22
C ILE A 120 27.64 -22.50 20.36
N ALA A 121 28.93 -22.19 20.36
CA ALA A 121 29.84 -22.58 21.45
C ALA A 121 29.42 -21.97 22.80
N GLN A 122 28.91 -20.74 22.80
CA GLN A 122 28.40 -20.10 24.02
C GLN A 122 27.08 -20.73 24.49
N PHE A 123 26.21 -21.16 23.58
CA PHE A 123 25.03 -21.96 23.94
C PHE A 123 25.44 -23.32 24.53
N LYS A 124 26.36 -24.05 23.91
CA LYS A 124 26.86 -25.36 24.41
C LYS A 124 27.47 -25.29 25.78
N ALA A 125 27.95 -24.15 26.23
CA ALA A 125 28.47 -23.95 27.57
C ALA A 125 27.39 -23.90 28.67
N ILE A 126 26.11 -23.80 28.29
CA ILE A 126 24.98 -23.78 29.21
C ILE A 126 24.46 -25.20 29.36
N THR A 127 24.61 -25.77 30.57
CA THR A 127 24.16 -27.12 30.93
C THR A 127 23.02 -27.10 31.95
N ASP A 128 22.73 -25.94 32.55
CA ASP A 128 21.64 -25.72 33.51
C ASP A 128 21.04 -24.34 33.26
N GLY A 129 20.32 -24.21 32.16
CA GLY A 129 19.62 -22.97 31.78
C GLY A 129 18.19 -22.93 32.33
N GLY A 130 17.70 -21.72 32.61
CA GLY A 130 16.30 -21.53 33.02
C GLY A 130 15.76 -20.15 32.68
N MET A 131 14.45 -20.01 32.71
CA MET A 131 13.70 -18.76 32.61
C MET A 131 12.30 -18.93 33.17
N VAL A 132 11.63 -17.81 33.44
CA VAL A 132 10.19 -17.77 33.75
C VAL A 132 9.49 -17.00 32.63
N ILE A 133 8.43 -17.56 32.10
CA ILE A 133 7.58 -16.95 31.04
C ILE A 133 6.12 -17.24 31.37
N SER A 134 5.24 -16.26 31.18
CA SER A 134 3.80 -16.45 31.27
C SER A 134 3.21 -16.71 29.89
N MET A 135 2.36 -17.71 29.79
CA MET A 135 1.56 -18.01 28.63
C MET A 135 0.10 -18.20 29.03
N ASP A 136 -0.80 -17.56 28.32
CA ASP A 136 -2.24 -17.63 28.54
C ASP A 136 -2.62 -17.43 30.03
N ASN A 137 -2.06 -16.36 30.61
CA ASN A 137 -2.19 -15.98 32.03
C ASN A 137 -1.64 -16.98 33.05
N THR A 138 -0.85 -17.98 32.62
CA THR A 138 -0.22 -18.96 33.51
C THR A 138 1.30 -18.78 33.48
N ALA A 139 1.90 -18.53 34.65
CA ALA A 139 3.35 -18.45 34.77
C ALA A 139 3.99 -19.84 34.79
N HIS A 140 5.02 -20.03 34.01
CA HIS A 140 5.75 -21.27 33.85
C HIS A 140 7.25 -21.06 34.08
N THR A 141 7.85 -21.98 34.82
CA THR A 141 9.28 -22.03 35.03
C THR A 141 9.88 -23.10 34.11
N VAL A 142 10.76 -22.69 33.24
CA VAL A 142 11.61 -23.56 32.43
C VAL A 142 12.92 -23.73 33.18
N SER A 143 13.39 -24.96 33.37
CA SER A 143 14.62 -25.27 34.12
C SER A 143 15.37 -26.45 33.50
N GLU A 144 16.59 -26.65 33.95
CA GLU A 144 17.44 -27.77 33.51
C GLU A 144 17.62 -27.85 31.99
N VAL A 145 17.73 -26.69 31.33
CA VAL A 145 17.97 -26.63 29.88
C VAL A 145 19.45 -26.84 29.61
N ASP A 146 19.79 -27.96 28.98
CA ASP A 146 21.15 -28.32 28.60
C ASP A 146 21.31 -28.21 27.07
N PHE A 147 22.08 -27.22 26.61
CA PHE A 147 22.39 -27.01 25.21
C PHE A 147 23.68 -27.68 24.74
N SER A 148 24.34 -28.51 25.55
CA SER A 148 25.65 -29.14 25.24
C SER A 148 25.62 -29.93 23.90
N SER A 149 24.48 -30.48 23.53
CA SER A 149 24.29 -31.27 22.31
C SER A 149 23.93 -30.43 21.07
N ALA A 150 23.64 -29.12 21.21
CA ALA A 150 23.21 -28.28 20.10
C ALA A 150 24.34 -28.03 19.09
N ASN A 151 24.08 -28.21 17.81
CA ASN A 151 25.04 -27.93 16.72
C ASN A 151 24.60 -26.77 15.83
N SER A 152 23.35 -26.32 15.97
CA SER A 152 22.76 -25.20 15.26
C SER A 152 21.84 -24.42 16.19
N PHE A 153 21.45 -23.20 15.77
CA PHE A 153 20.42 -22.42 16.49
C PHE A 153 19.04 -23.08 16.40
N SER A 154 18.77 -23.86 15.36
CA SER A 154 17.56 -24.67 15.26
C SER A 154 17.56 -25.79 16.30
N ASP A 155 18.72 -26.38 16.60
CA ASP A 155 18.85 -27.37 17.71
C ASP A 155 18.60 -26.71 19.07
N VAL A 156 19.12 -25.48 19.26
CA VAL A 156 18.84 -24.69 20.48
C VAL A 156 17.34 -24.48 20.67
N ALA A 157 16.64 -24.08 19.59
CA ALA A 157 15.18 -23.90 19.61
C ALA A 157 14.45 -25.21 19.94
N THR A 158 14.87 -26.33 19.36
CA THR A 158 14.31 -27.67 19.61
C THR A 158 14.51 -28.12 21.04
N ILE A 159 15.72 -27.95 21.58
CA ILE A 159 16.03 -28.29 22.97
C ILE A 159 15.22 -27.45 23.94
N LEU A 160 15.14 -26.14 23.72
CA LEU A 160 14.34 -25.25 24.54
C LEU A 160 12.85 -25.66 24.48
N ARG A 161 12.35 -25.94 23.27
CA ARG A 161 10.96 -26.41 23.06
C ARG A 161 10.66 -27.67 23.89
N ALA A 162 11.59 -28.62 23.91
CA ALA A 162 11.42 -29.90 24.66
C ALA A 162 11.35 -29.72 26.18
N LYS A 163 11.88 -28.61 26.70
CA LYS A 163 11.86 -28.26 28.13
C LYS A 163 10.70 -27.34 28.52
N MET A 164 9.98 -26.83 27.53
CA MET A 164 8.79 -26.02 27.82
C MET A 164 7.65 -26.93 28.31
N PRO A 165 6.94 -26.54 29.37
CA PRO A 165 5.89 -27.37 29.97
C PRO A 165 4.56 -27.33 29.19
N PHE A 166 4.56 -26.81 27.99
CA PHE A 166 3.35 -26.57 27.19
C PHE A 166 3.22 -27.59 26.05
N GLY A 167 2.02 -28.10 25.83
CA GLY A 167 1.78 -29.19 24.89
C GLY A 167 1.95 -28.79 23.41
N SER A 168 1.41 -27.68 23.01
CA SER A 168 1.29 -27.25 21.61
C SER A 168 2.15 -26.04 21.24
N ASP A 169 2.82 -25.42 22.21
CA ASP A 169 3.67 -24.24 21.96
C ASP A 169 4.88 -24.57 21.10
N SER A 170 5.36 -23.60 20.37
CA SER A 170 6.52 -23.76 19.50
C SER A 170 7.66 -22.81 19.85
N VAL A 171 8.89 -23.28 19.62
CA VAL A 171 10.08 -22.44 19.63
C VAL A 171 10.81 -22.63 18.32
N THR A 172 11.06 -21.55 17.62
CA THR A 172 11.73 -21.54 16.31
C THR A 172 12.88 -20.56 16.30
N TYR A 173 13.84 -20.78 15.39
CA TYR A 173 14.88 -19.81 15.08
C TYR A 173 14.78 -19.42 13.61
N SER A 174 14.73 -18.12 13.35
CA SER A 174 14.76 -17.57 12.00
C SER A 174 16.15 -17.01 11.68
N SER A 175 16.79 -17.54 10.64
CA SER A 175 18.07 -17.00 10.15
C SER A 175 17.93 -15.60 9.57
N LEU A 176 16.74 -15.25 9.05
CA LEU A 176 16.43 -13.95 8.49
C LEU A 176 16.46 -12.87 9.59
N THR A 177 15.67 -13.05 10.63
CA THR A 177 15.65 -12.11 11.76
C THR A 177 16.85 -12.29 12.69
N GLY A 178 17.50 -13.45 12.63
CA GLY A 178 18.54 -13.86 13.58
C GLY A 178 18.00 -14.06 15.00
N ALA A 179 16.71 -14.34 15.16
CA ALA A 179 16.01 -14.34 16.44
C ALA A 179 15.29 -15.66 16.71
N PHE A 180 15.10 -15.93 18.00
CA PHE A 180 14.23 -17.01 18.48
C PHE A 180 12.81 -16.48 18.65
N THR A 181 11.82 -17.28 18.28
CA THR A 181 10.40 -16.95 18.48
C THR A 181 9.74 -18.03 19.29
N ILE A 182 9.10 -17.66 20.39
CA ILE A 182 8.30 -18.52 21.27
C ILE A 182 6.84 -18.19 20.97
N THR A 183 6.08 -19.16 20.48
CA THR A 183 4.69 -18.97 20.05
C THR A 183 3.76 -19.80 20.94
N SER A 184 2.68 -19.19 21.43
CA SER A 184 1.65 -19.90 22.19
C SER A 184 0.94 -20.95 21.33
N GLY A 185 0.52 -22.04 21.95
CA GLY A 185 -0.29 -23.07 21.31
C GLY A 185 -1.78 -22.72 21.18
N THR A 186 -2.21 -21.61 21.78
CA THR A 186 -3.56 -21.07 21.65
C THR A 186 -3.60 -19.95 20.62
N THR A 187 -4.78 -19.65 20.10
CA THR A 187 -5.02 -18.58 19.12
C THR A 187 -6.15 -17.66 19.57
N GLY A 188 -6.26 -16.50 18.94
CA GLY A 188 -7.30 -15.53 19.23
C GLY A 188 -6.92 -14.53 20.32
N ALA A 189 -7.83 -13.66 20.66
CA ALA A 189 -7.62 -12.57 21.61
C ALA A 189 -7.26 -13.04 23.04
N ALA A 190 -7.57 -14.30 23.40
CA ALA A 190 -7.21 -14.90 24.67
C ALA A 190 -5.78 -15.46 24.72
N SER A 191 -5.10 -15.56 23.58
CA SER A 191 -3.72 -16.01 23.50
C SER A 191 -2.77 -14.89 23.93
N GLU A 192 -1.96 -15.17 24.95
CA GLU A 192 -1.03 -14.21 25.54
C GLU A 192 0.34 -14.84 25.79
N VAL A 193 1.39 -14.06 25.60
CA VAL A 193 2.78 -14.41 25.99
C VAL A 193 3.38 -13.20 26.66
N SER A 194 4.10 -13.40 27.78
CA SER A 194 4.85 -12.32 28.44
C SER A 194 6.29 -12.25 27.94
N TYR A 195 6.99 -11.15 28.24
CA TYR A 195 8.44 -11.15 28.26
C TYR A 195 8.96 -12.21 29.26
N ALA A 196 10.11 -12.81 28.96
CA ALA A 196 10.73 -13.74 29.86
C ALA A 196 11.49 -13.02 30.99
N SER A 197 11.60 -13.65 32.14
CA SER A 197 12.33 -13.16 33.31
C SER A 197 13.30 -14.20 33.83
N ALA A 198 14.21 -13.75 34.69
CA ALA A 198 15.24 -14.61 35.31
C ALA A 198 14.63 -15.77 36.10
N PRO A 199 15.23 -16.98 36.06
CA PRO A 199 14.83 -18.08 36.89
C PRO A 199 15.33 -17.87 38.33
N SER A 200 14.84 -18.66 39.27
CA SER A 200 15.34 -18.67 40.65
C SER A 200 16.71 -19.33 40.78
N THR A 201 17.06 -20.26 39.89
CA THR A 201 18.32 -21.04 39.88
C THR A 201 18.74 -21.31 38.43
N GLY A 202 20.03 -21.56 38.21
CA GLY A 202 20.59 -21.86 36.91
C GLY A 202 20.98 -20.61 36.09
N THR A 203 21.44 -20.83 34.87
CA THR A 203 21.83 -19.76 33.94
C THR A 203 20.59 -19.05 33.39
N ASP A 204 20.54 -17.74 33.52
CA ASP A 204 19.43 -16.92 33.05
C ASP A 204 19.33 -16.86 31.50
N LEU A 205 18.42 -17.67 30.95
CA LEU A 205 18.16 -17.71 29.51
C LEU A 205 17.38 -16.48 29.00
N ALA A 206 16.60 -15.83 29.87
CA ALA A 206 15.85 -14.62 29.44
C ALA A 206 16.81 -13.52 29.01
N ALA A 207 17.84 -13.23 29.81
CA ALA A 207 18.88 -12.27 29.43
C ALA A 207 19.81 -12.81 28.33
N PHE A 208 20.22 -14.08 28.44
CA PHE A 208 21.19 -14.66 27.51
C PHE A 208 20.68 -14.69 26.06
N MET A 209 19.40 -15.02 25.88
CA MET A 209 18.75 -15.10 24.57
C MET A 209 18.12 -13.78 24.12
N GLY A 210 18.16 -12.74 24.98
CA GLY A 210 17.52 -11.44 24.64
C GLY A 210 15.99 -11.53 24.57
N LEU A 211 15.36 -12.19 25.54
CA LEU A 211 13.89 -12.39 25.60
C LEU A 211 13.19 -11.39 26.54
N ARG A 212 13.94 -10.41 27.07
CA ARG A 212 13.40 -9.33 27.91
C ARG A 212 13.06 -8.10 27.09
N GLU A 213 12.18 -7.26 27.63
CA GLU A 213 11.83 -5.98 27.03
C GLU A 213 13.06 -5.06 26.85
N GLU A 214 13.88 -4.95 27.90
CA GLU A 214 15.10 -4.13 27.92
C GLU A 214 16.17 -4.60 26.92
N ASP A 215 16.13 -5.86 26.50
CA ASP A 215 17.05 -6.44 25.50
C ASP A 215 16.57 -6.17 24.06
N GLY A 216 15.35 -5.63 23.89
CA GLY A 216 14.74 -5.36 22.59
C GLY A 216 13.93 -6.53 22.02
N ALA A 217 13.44 -7.43 22.88
CA ALA A 217 12.48 -8.44 22.47
C ALA A 217 11.15 -7.81 22.01
N VAL A 218 10.42 -8.49 21.14
CA VAL A 218 9.16 -8.03 20.59
C VAL A 218 8.04 -8.99 20.95
N LEU A 219 6.95 -8.43 21.49
CA LEU A 219 5.72 -9.17 21.75
C LEU A 219 4.69 -8.95 20.64
N SER A 220 3.96 -10.01 20.31
CA SER A 220 2.71 -9.95 19.56
C SER A 220 1.62 -10.59 20.41
N ALA A 221 0.59 -9.84 20.74
CA ALA A 221 -0.62 -10.42 21.30
C ALA A 221 -1.31 -11.33 20.29
N GLY A 222 -2.06 -12.32 20.78
CA GLY A 222 -2.99 -13.06 19.93
C GLY A 222 -4.13 -12.16 19.48
N MET A 223 -4.76 -12.52 18.37
CA MET A 223 -5.86 -11.74 17.78
C MET A 223 -6.86 -12.67 17.12
N ASP A 224 -8.15 -12.36 17.28
CA ASP A 224 -9.21 -13.07 16.59
C ASP A 224 -9.15 -12.78 15.06
N ALA A 225 -9.76 -13.65 14.28
CA ALA A 225 -9.89 -13.42 12.86
C ALA A 225 -10.65 -12.11 12.58
N LEU A 226 -10.18 -11.34 11.64
CA LEU A 226 -10.81 -10.08 11.24
C LEU A 226 -11.50 -10.24 9.88
N SER A 227 -12.72 -9.73 9.77
CA SER A 227 -13.36 -9.50 8.47
C SER A 227 -12.56 -8.45 7.66
N VAL A 228 -12.85 -8.32 6.36
CA VAL A 228 -12.23 -7.28 5.51
C VAL A 228 -12.46 -5.88 6.09
N ASN A 229 -13.68 -5.58 6.56
CA ASN A 229 -14.02 -4.28 7.14
C ASN A 229 -13.23 -4.00 8.44
N GLU A 230 -13.14 -4.97 9.34
CA GLU A 230 -12.38 -4.83 10.59
C GLU A 230 -10.87 -4.71 10.33
N GLN A 231 -10.36 -5.50 9.39
CA GLN A 231 -8.97 -5.43 8.96
C GLN A 231 -8.60 -4.04 8.45
N MET A 232 -9.40 -3.50 7.53
CA MET A 232 -9.15 -2.18 6.94
C MET A 232 -9.35 -1.06 7.96
N ALA A 233 -10.33 -1.20 8.87
CA ALA A 233 -10.51 -0.25 9.98
C ALA A 233 -9.28 -0.25 10.91
N ALA A 234 -8.73 -1.42 11.24
CA ALA A 234 -7.51 -1.55 12.05
C ALA A 234 -6.27 -0.93 11.37
N ILE A 235 -6.12 -1.11 10.05
CA ILE A 235 -5.07 -0.49 9.25
C ILE A 235 -5.22 1.03 9.25
N ARG A 236 -6.41 1.54 8.95
CA ARG A 236 -6.70 2.98 8.92
C ARG A 236 -6.48 3.66 10.27
N ALA A 237 -6.77 2.96 11.36
CA ALA A 237 -6.47 3.46 12.71
C ALA A 237 -4.96 3.67 12.97
N LYS A 238 -4.08 2.99 12.21
CA LYS A 238 -2.62 3.16 12.27
C LYS A 238 -2.13 4.22 11.28
N THR A 239 -2.60 4.17 10.05
CA THR A 239 -2.24 5.11 8.98
C THR A 239 -3.26 5.11 7.86
N GLU A 240 -3.54 6.29 7.30
CA GLU A 240 -4.32 6.47 6.07
C GLU A 240 -3.44 6.98 4.91
N ASN A 241 -2.11 6.99 5.06
CA ASN A 241 -1.18 7.53 4.05
C ASN A 241 -0.89 6.54 2.92
N TRP A 242 -1.95 5.94 2.38
CA TRP A 242 -1.91 5.03 1.22
C TRP A 242 -3.21 5.17 0.42
N VAL A 243 -3.15 4.89 -0.88
CA VAL A 243 -4.30 5.06 -1.79
C VAL A 243 -4.60 3.78 -2.56
N SER A 244 -3.60 3.05 -3.01
CA SER A 244 -3.80 1.78 -3.71
C SER A 244 -3.41 0.60 -2.82
N PHE A 245 -4.12 -0.53 -2.96
CA PHE A 245 -3.79 -1.72 -2.20
C PHE A 245 -4.03 -3.01 -2.99
N THR A 246 -3.30 -4.05 -2.60
CA THR A 246 -3.44 -5.41 -3.13
C THR A 246 -3.10 -6.43 -2.04
N THR A 247 -3.30 -7.72 -2.32
CA THR A 247 -2.97 -8.85 -1.44
C THR A 247 -1.71 -9.56 -1.95
N ALA A 248 -0.92 -10.15 -1.05
CA ALA A 248 0.28 -10.91 -1.40
C ALA A 248 -0.02 -12.30 -1.97
N TRP A 249 -1.27 -12.73 -1.93
CA TRP A 249 -1.79 -13.99 -2.49
C TRP A 249 -2.89 -13.68 -3.49
N GLU A 250 -3.08 -14.56 -4.46
CA GLU A 250 -4.19 -14.48 -5.39
C GLU A 250 -5.48 -14.88 -4.69
N GLU A 251 -6.46 -13.98 -4.70
CA GLU A 251 -7.77 -14.20 -4.10
C GLU A 251 -8.70 -15.02 -5.01
N ALA A 252 -9.62 -15.77 -4.42
CA ALA A 252 -10.76 -16.28 -5.16
C ALA A 252 -11.71 -15.15 -5.58
N ALA A 253 -12.51 -15.36 -6.62
CA ALA A 253 -13.40 -14.30 -7.15
C ALA A 253 -14.37 -13.74 -6.10
N GLU A 254 -14.87 -14.58 -5.21
CA GLU A 254 -15.77 -14.20 -4.13
C GLU A 254 -15.07 -13.32 -3.08
N GLU A 255 -13.83 -13.65 -2.75
CA GLU A 255 -13.02 -12.87 -1.79
C GLU A 255 -12.61 -11.52 -2.39
N MET A 256 -12.28 -11.48 -3.71
CA MET A 256 -12.05 -10.22 -4.43
C MET A 256 -13.24 -9.27 -4.32
N LEU A 257 -14.48 -9.80 -4.31
CA LEU A 257 -15.68 -8.98 -4.16
C LEU A 257 -15.79 -8.30 -2.78
N GLU A 258 -15.28 -8.92 -1.72
CA GLU A 258 -15.29 -8.30 -0.39
C GLU A 258 -14.37 -7.08 -0.36
N TRP A 259 -13.16 -7.20 -0.91
CA TRP A 259 -12.21 -6.09 -1.04
C TRP A 259 -12.74 -4.98 -1.97
N ALA A 260 -13.32 -5.36 -3.11
CA ALA A 260 -13.92 -4.42 -4.04
C ALA A 260 -15.11 -3.68 -3.41
N SER A 261 -15.97 -4.36 -2.66
CA SER A 261 -17.09 -3.76 -1.93
C SER A 261 -16.61 -2.80 -0.86
N TRP A 262 -15.53 -3.14 -0.15
CA TRP A 262 -14.92 -2.23 0.80
C TRP A 262 -14.40 -0.96 0.10
N ALA A 263 -13.66 -1.09 -0.99
CA ALA A 263 -13.15 0.05 -1.76
C ALA A 263 -14.29 0.92 -2.29
N ASN A 264 -15.34 0.31 -2.82
CA ASN A 264 -16.53 1.02 -3.31
C ASN A 264 -17.25 1.81 -2.21
N SER A 265 -17.32 1.26 -1.00
CA SER A 265 -17.97 1.91 0.14
C SER A 265 -17.11 3.02 0.77
N ASN A 266 -15.83 3.08 0.44
CA ASN A 266 -14.85 4.01 0.97
C ASN A 266 -14.16 4.76 -0.18
N TYR A 267 -14.66 5.96 -0.50
CA TYR A 267 -14.02 6.80 -1.52
C TYR A 267 -12.60 7.19 -1.12
N GLY A 268 -11.68 7.18 -2.08
CA GLY A 268 -10.30 7.58 -1.89
C GLY A 268 -9.29 6.42 -1.87
N TRP A 269 -9.75 5.17 -2.03
CA TRP A 269 -8.89 3.99 -2.14
C TRP A 269 -9.18 3.22 -3.42
N LEU A 270 -8.11 2.70 -4.03
CA LEU A 270 -8.12 1.88 -5.24
C LEU A 270 -7.70 0.45 -4.89
N TYR A 271 -8.60 -0.52 -5.03
CA TYR A 271 -8.24 -1.93 -4.98
C TYR A 271 -7.65 -2.37 -6.31
N VAL A 272 -6.44 -2.93 -6.27
CA VAL A 272 -5.75 -3.50 -7.43
C VAL A 272 -5.76 -5.01 -7.31
N ALA A 273 -6.76 -5.64 -7.90
CA ALA A 273 -6.86 -7.09 -7.99
C ALA A 273 -5.96 -7.64 -9.10
N TYR A 274 -5.56 -8.90 -8.98
CA TYR A 274 -4.86 -9.61 -10.03
C TYR A 274 -5.31 -11.06 -10.08
N THR A 275 -5.15 -11.70 -11.24
CA THR A 275 -5.48 -13.11 -11.41
C THR A 275 -4.64 -13.77 -12.48
N THR A 276 -4.21 -15.01 -12.18
CA THR A 276 -3.57 -15.93 -13.13
C THR A 276 -4.56 -16.94 -13.68
N ASN A 277 -5.82 -16.88 -13.29
CA ASN A 277 -6.87 -17.82 -13.68
C ASN A 277 -7.10 -17.80 -15.20
N ALA A 278 -6.76 -18.89 -15.88
CA ALA A 278 -6.89 -19.03 -17.33
C ALA A 278 -8.33 -18.84 -17.85
N ALA A 279 -9.37 -19.05 -17.02
CA ALA A 279 -10.75 -18.79 -17.40
C ALA A 279 -11.00 -17.31 -17.69
N THR A 280 -10.21 -16.40 -17.13
CA THR A 280 -10.28 -14.96 -17.40
C THR A 280 -9.96 -14.65 -18.87
N ALA A 281 -9.08 -15.42 -19.50
CA ALA A 281 -8.73 -15.33 -20.91
C ALA A 281 -9.68 -16.11 -21.84
N SER A 282 -10.75 -16.71 -21.31
CA SER A 282 -11.75 -17.45 -22.09
C SER A 282 -13.00 -16.61 -22.34
N ALA A 283 -13.48 -16.59 -23.59
CA ALA A 283 -14.70 -15.89 -23.97
C ALA A 283 -15.98 -16.50 -23.33
N ASP A 284 -15.96 -17.81 -23.06
CA ASP A 284 -17.12 -18.54 -22.57
C ASP A 284 -17.27 -18.46 -21.04
N SER A 285 -16.31 -17.86 -20.33
CA SER A 285 -16.36 -17.73 -18.88
C SER A 285 -17.06 -16.42 -18.47
N SER A 286 -17.99 -16.52 -17.54
CA SER A 286 -18.64 -15.40 -16.87
C SER A 286 -18.48 -15.43 -15.35
N ALA A 287 -17.91 -16.52 -14.83
CA ALA A 287 -17.63 -16.74 -13.41
C ALA A 287 -16.14 -16.55 -13.07
N ASP A 288 -15.34 -16.09 -14.04
CA ASP A 288 -13.96 -15.76 -13.81
C ASP A 288 -13.82 -14.41 -13.04
N PRO A 289 -12.69 -14.17 -12.36
CA PRO A 289 -12.52 -12.99 -11.52
C PRO A 289 -12.80 -11.66 -12.22
N ALA A 290 -12.36 -11.47 -13.48
CA ALA A 290 -12.57 -10.22 -14.19
C ALA A 290 -14.05 -10.01 -14.54
N SER A 291 -14.76 -11.03 -15.00
CA SER A 291 -16.21 -10.97 -15.28
C SER A 291 -17.02 -10.73 -14.01
N VAL A 292 -16.67 -11.36 -12.91
CA VAL A 292 -17.31 -11.17 -11.61
C VAL A 292 -17.16 -9.73 -11.13
N LEU A 293 -15.95 -9.19 -11.14
CA LEU A 293 -15.70 -7.80 -10.75
C LEU A 293 -16.39 -6.80 -11.68
N LYS A 294 -16.36 -7.02 -13.00
CA LYS A 294 -17.06 -6.18 -13.97
C LYS A 294 -18.56 -6.11 -13.70
N ASN A 295 -19.17 -7.24 -13.37
CA ASN A 295 -20.62 -7.33 -13.14
C ASN A 295 -21.04 -6.90 -11.73
N SER A 296 -20.10 -6.70 -10.81
CA SER A 296 -20.38 -6.34 -9.42
C SER A 296 -20.87 -4.91 -9.23
N GLY A 297 -20.53 -4.00 -10.15
CA GLY A 297 -20.83 -2.57 -10.02
C GLY A 297 -19.96 -1.86 -8.98
N ASN A 298 -18.81 -2.41 -8.58
CA ASN A 298 -17.88 -1.78 -7.65
C ASN A 298 -16.93 -0.84 -8.40
N ASP A 299 -17.04 0.46 -8.12
CA ASP A 299 -16.37 1.53 -8.89
C ASP A 299 -14.85 1.62 -8.70
N HIS A 300 -14.35 1.35 -7.51
CA HIS A 300 -13.00 1.71 -7.11
C HIS A 300 -12.03 0.52 -7.19
N THR A 301 -12.25 -0.34 -8.19
CA THR A 301 -11.48 -1.57 -8.38
C THR A 301 -10.95 -1.68 -9.80
N THR A 302 -9.70 -2.11 -9.91
CA THR A 302 -9.07 -2.50 -11.17
C THR A 302 -8.54 -3.92 -11.06
N ILE A 303 -8.57 -4.69 -12.15
CA ILE A 303 -8.00 -6.04 -12.20
C ILE A 303 -6.99 -6.16 -13.34
N ILE A 304 -5.92 -6.91 -13.10
CA ILE A 304 -4.93 -7.25 -14.13
C ILE A 304 -4.79 -8.77 -14.27
N TYR A 305 -4.75 -9.24 -15.51
CA TYR A 305 -4.41 -10.63 -15.84
C TYR A 305 -2.91 -10.80 -15.78
N GLY A 306 -2.44 -11.46 -14.71
CA GLY A 306 -1.03 -11.64 -14.37
C GLY A 306 -0.84 -11.91 -12.88
N SER A 307 0.42 -11.97 -12.44
CA SER A 307 0.80 -12.21 -11.05
C SER A 307 0.82 -10.92 -10.21
N LEU A 308 1.15 -11.05 -8.92
CA LEU A 308 1.26 -9.94 -7.96
C LEU A 308 2.14 -8.79 -8.47
N GLU A 309 3.22 -9.09 -9.20
CA GLU A 309 4.15 -8.08 -9.71
C GLU A 309 3.46 -7.09 -10.66
N TYR A 310 2.47 -7.54 -11.43
CA TYR A 310 1.73 -6.65 -12.33
C TYR A 310 0.73 -5.76 -11.56
N ALA A 311 0.16 -6.26 -10.46
CA ALA A 311 -0.62 -5.42 -9.55
C ALA A 311 0.28 -4.37 -8.85
N ALA A 312 1.44 -4.79 -8.37
CA ALA A 312 2.45 -3.89 -7.80
C ALA A 312 2.93 -2.84 -8.81
N PHE A 313 3.03 -3.20 -10.09
CA PHE A 313 3.34 -2.26 -11.17
C PHE A 313 2.27 -1.17 -11.30
N ILE A 314 0.98 -1.53 -11.30
CA ILE A 314 -0.12 -0.52 -11.34
C ILE A 314 -0.01 0.42 -10.14
N MET A 315 0.16 -0.12 -8.93
CA MET A 315 0.33 0.68 -7.71
C MET A 315 1.56 1.61 -7.82
N GLY A 316 2.66 1.12 -8.37
CA GLY A 316 3.87 1.89 -8.63
C GLY A 316 3.65 3.02 -9.63
N VAL A 317 2.86 2.80 -10.69
CA VAL A 317 2.47 3.84 -11.66
C VAL A 317 1.65 4.93 -10.96
N VAL A 318 0.66 4.56 -10.14
CA VAL A 318 -0.16 5.49 -9.34
C VAL A 318 0.72 6.31 -8.38
N GLY A 319 1.64 5.65 -7.67
CA GLY A 319 2.57 6.32 -6.74
C GLY A 319 3.62 7.22 -7.41
N SER A 320 3.74 7.17 -8.74
CA SER A 320 4.73 7.92 -9.52
C SER A 320 4.16 9.12 -10.26
N ILE A 321 2.94 9.54 -9.99
CA ILE A 321 2.33 10.73 -10.62
C ILE A 321 3.01 11.99 -10.09
N ALA A 322 3.44 12.86 -11.00
CA ALA A 322 4.21 14.07 -10.66
C ALA A 322 3.30 15.30 -10.55
N TRP A 323 2.52 15.40 -9.48
CA TRP A 323 1.48 16.42 -9.27
C TRP A 323 1.97 17.87 -9.33
N GLN A 324 3.23 18.12 -9.00
CA GLN A 324 3.84 19.45 -9.00
C GLN A 324 4.34 19.87 -10.40
N ARG A 325 4.25 18.97 -11.38
CA ARG A 325 4.75 19.20 -12.73
C ARG A 325 3.65 19.68 -13.66
N VAL A 326 4.00 20.54 -14.60
CA VAL A 326 3.12 20.88 -15.74
C VAL A 326 2.86 19.63 -16.56
N ASN A 327 1.61 19.33 -16.86
CA ASN A 327 1.16 18.09 -17.51
C ASN A 327 1.72 16.85 -16.79
N GLY A 328 1.61 16.85 -15.47
CA GLY A 328 2.22 15.82 -14.60
C GLY A 328 1.35 14.57 -14.42
N THR A 329 0.04 14.65 -14.75
CA THR A 329 -0.85 13.48 -14.76
C THR A 329 -0.46 12.52 -15.86
N ILE A 330 -0.73 11.24 -15.65
CA ILE A 330 -0.37 10.17 -16.58
C ILE A 330 -1.50 9.16 -16.65
N THR A 331 -1.67 8.53 -17.81
CA THR A 331 -2.49 7.31 -17.92
C THR A 331 -1.65 6.10 -17.50
N ALA A 332 -2.30 5.08 -16.95
CA ALA A 332 -1.65 3.80 -16.66
C ALA A 332 -1.34 3.01 -17.95
N ALA A 333 -2.12 3.22 -19.02
CA ALA A 333 -1.84 2.65 -20.33
C ALA A 333 -0.48 3.09 -20.90
N PHE A 334 0.12 2.23 -21.72
CA PHE A 334 1.42 2.45 -22.40
C PHE A 334 2.62 2.61 -21.45
N LYS A 335 2.45 2.33 -20.17
CA LYS A 335 3.58 2.29 -19.22
C LYS A 335 4.26 0.93 -19.29
N LYS A 336 5.61 0.96 -19.29
CA LYS A 336 6.45 -0.24 -19.33
C LYS A 336 7.49 -0.20 -18.22
N GLN A 337 7.89 -1.37 -17.78
CA GLN A 337 9.00 -1.56 -16.84
C GLN A 337 9.96 -2.59 -17.42
N SER A 338 11.24 -2.24 -17.47
CA SER A 338 12.30 -3.20 -17.82
C SER A 338 12.38 -4.26 -16.73
N GLY A 339 12.25 -5.51 -17.09
CA GLY A 339 12.22 -6.63 -16.14
C GLY A 339 10.86 -7.33 -16.03
N LEU A 340 9.76 -6.63 -16.35
CA LEU A 340 8.46 -7.29 -16.50
C LEU A 340 8.32 -7.85 -17.91
N ALA A 341 8.10 -9.16 -18.00
CA ALA A 341 7.83 -9.86 -19.25
C ALA A 341 6.39 -9.59 -19.72
N PRO A 342 6.08 -9.68 -21.03
CA PRO A 342 4.70 -9.64 -21.47
C PRO A 342 3.95 -10.89 -20.99
N TRP A 343 2.76 -10.70 -20.43
CA TRP A 343 1.89 -11.79 -19.99
C TRP A 343 0.94 -12.23 -21.10
N VAL A 344 0.56 -11.31 -21.98
CA VAL A 344 -0.32 -11.54 -23.13
C VAL A 344 0.42 -11.23 -24.41
N VAL A 345 0.39 -12.18 -25.37
CA VAL A 345 1.13 -12.11 -26.63
C VAL A 345 0.26 -12.37 -27.86
N ASP A 346 -1.02 -12.57 -27.69
CA ASP A 346 -1.96 -12.84 -28.77
C ASP A 346 -3.19 -11.92 -28.71
N GLU A 347 -3.71 -11.58 -29.89
CA GLU A 347 -4.81 -10.64 -30.08
C GLU A 347 -6.15 -11.18 -29.54
N THR A 348 -6.36 -12.49 -29.60
CA THR A 348 -7.61 -13.12 -29.14
C THR A 348 -7.75 -12.94 -27.62
N THR A 349 -6.73 -13.30 -26.88
CA THR A 349 -6.67 -13.11 -25.42
C THR A 349 -6.81 -11.63 -25.06
N ALA A 350 -6.08 -10.74 -25.74
CA ALA A 350 -6.17 -9.30 -25.52
C ALA A 350 -7.61 -8.77 -25.68
N THR A 351 -8.27 -9.14 -26.77
CA THR A 351 -9.66 -8.73 -27.06
C THR A 351 -10.64 -9.24 -25.99
N ILE A 352 -10.47 -10.47 -25.52
CA ILE A 352 -11.31 -11.04 -24.46
C ILE A 352 -11.11 -10.27 -23.16
N LEU A 353 -9.87 -10.00 -22.75
CA LEU A 353 -9.57 -9.25 -21.54
C LEU A 353 -10.12 -7.82 -21.59
N GLU A 354 -9.97 -7.13 -22.73
CA GLU A 354 -10.55 -5.80 -22.94
C GLU A 354 -12.07 -5.82 -22.81
N SER A 355 -12.73 -6.85 -23.36
CA SER A 355 -14.19 -7.02 -23.23
C SER A 355 -14.66 -7.20 -21.79
N LYS A 356 -13.78 -7.66 -20.90
CA LYS A 356 -14.04 -7.88 -19.47
C LYS A 356 -13.52 -6.74 -18.58
N ASN A 357 -13.07 -5.63 -19.15
CA ASN A 357 -12.40 -4.53 -18.45
C ASN A 357 -11.22 -5.02 -17.59
N CYS A 358 -10.46 -5.97 -18.10
CA CYS A 358 -9.29 -6.55 -17.45
C CYS A 358 -8.02 -6.01 -18.08
N ASN A 359 -7.13 -5.48 -17.26
CA ASN A 359 -5.84 -4.99 -17.71
C ASN A 359 -4.88 -6.16 -17.96
N TYR A 360 -3.88 -5.92 -18.78
CA TYR A 360 -2.82 -6.89 -19.05
C TYR A 360 -1.52 -6.19 -19.46
N PHE A 361 -0.41 -6.90 -19.29
CA PHE A 361 0.90 -6.47 -19.77
C PHE A 361 1.18 -7.22 -21.08
N GLY A 362 1.06 -6.51 -22.22
CA GLY A 362 1.02 -7.10 -23.53
C GLY A 362 2.28 -6.84 -24.36
N ASN A 363 2.58 -7.74 -25.32
CA ASN A 363 3.55 -7.53 -26.37
C ASN A 363 2.82 -7.18 -27.68
N PHE A 364 2.96 -5.93 -28.11
CA PHE A 364 2.39 -5.41 -29.35
C PHE A 364 3.51 -5.33 -30.39
N ALA A 365 3.31 -5.90 -31.56
CA ALA A 365 4.36 -6.00 -32.56
C ALA A 365 3.94 -5.42 -33.92
N THR A 366 4.90 -4.77 -34.57
CA THR A 366 4.90 -4.52 -36.01
C THR A 366 5.81 -5.60 -36.67
N ARG A 367 6.00 -5.51 -37.98
CA ARG A 367 6.88 -6.47 -38.69
C ARG A 367 8.33 -6.49 -38.17
N ASN A 368 8.81 -5.41 -37.57
CA ASN A 368 10.20 -5.18 -37.22
C ASN A 368 10.42 -4.52 -35.85
N ALA A 369 9.37 -4.30 -35.08
CA ALA A 369 9.48 -3.69 -33.75
C ALA A 369 8.44 -4.28 -32.80
N GLU A 370 8.83 -4.43 -31.53
CA GLU A 370 7.99 -4.90 -30.43
C GLU A 370 7.84 -3.79 -29.39
N PHE A 371 6.66 -3.72 -28.82
CA PHE A 371 6.28 -2.73 -27.81
C PHE A 371 5.62 -3.47 -26.64
N ILE A 372 6.30 -3.50 -25.49
CA ILE A 372 5.81 -4.18 -24.30
C ILE A 372 5.33 -3.11 -23.32
N PHE A 373 4.05 -3.14 -22.95
CA PHE A 373 3.46 -2.20 -22.01
C PHE A 373 2.13 -2.70 -21.45
N MET A 374 1.65 -2.03 -20.40
CA MET A 374 0.33 -2.25 -19.83
C MET A 374 -0.78 -1.62 -20.68
N TYR A 375 -1.90 -2.31 -20.81
CA TYR A 375 -3.10 -1.85 -21.52
C TYR A 375 -4.36 -2.51 -20.91
N PRO A 376 -5.57 -1.90 -20.95
CA PRO A 376 -5.87 -0.52 -21.35
C PRO A 376 -5.78 0.51 -20.21
N GLY A 377 -5.55 0.12 -18.95
CA GLY A 377 -5.55 1.02 -17.80
C GLY A 377 -6.95 1.34 -17.27
N CYS A 378 -7.89 0.40 -17.41
CA CYS A 378 -9.30 0.58 -17.04
C CYS A 378 -9.58 0.15 -15.59
N LEU A 379 -10.69 0.64 -15.05
CA LEU A 379 -11.36 0.11 -13.87
C LEU A 379 -12.31 -1.01 -14.28
N SER A 380 -12.61 -1.93 -13.35
CA SER A 380 -13.42 -3.13 -13.65
C SER A 380 -14.88 -2.79 -13.94
N ALA A 381 -15.49 -1.94 -13.10
CA ALA A 381 -16.88 -1.48 -13.26
C ALA A 381 -16.97 -0.07 -12.68
N SER A 382 -16.92 0.96 -13.50
CA SER A 382 -16.89 2.33 -12.99
C SER A 382 -17.37 3.34 -14.01
N ASP A 383 -18.07 4.36 -13.53
CA ASP A 383 -18.41 5.55 -14.31
C ASP A 383 -17.16 6.36 -14.71
N TYR A 384 -16.06 6.25 -13.94
CA TYR A 384 -14.77 6.83 -14.33
C TYR A 384 -14.14 6.14 -15.54
N GLY A 385 -14.42 4.86 -15.76
CA GLY A 385 -13.91 4.04 -16.85
C GLY A 385 -12.43 3.67 -16.75
N TYR A 386 -11.56 4.59 -16.34
CA TYR A 386 -10.11 4.42 -16.28
C TYR A 386 -9.52 4.77 -14.89
N ILE A 387 -8.32 4.27 -14.65
CA ILE A 387 -7.60 4.47 -13.37
C ILE A 387 -7.26 5.95 -13.16
N ASP A 388 -6.79 6.62 -14.21
CA ASP A 388 -6.28 8.00 -14.13
C ASP A 388 -7.35 9.04 -13.73
N PRO A 389 -8.57 9.11 -14.28
CA PRO A 389 -9.55 10.09 -13.81
C PRO A 389 -9.96 9.84 -12.36
N TYR A 390 -10.05 8.59 -11.92
CA TYR A 390 -10.34 8.27 -10.53
C TYR A 390 -9.23 8.73 -9.59
N VAL A 391 -7.98 8.39 -9.89
CA VAL A 391 -6.81 8.78 -9.09
C VAL A 391 -6.64 10.31 -9.06
N ASN A 392 -6.87 10.98 -10.19
CA ASN A 392 -6.85 12.44 -10.26
C ASN A 392 -7.92 13.07 -9.35
N SER A 393 -9.11 12.47 -9.28
CA SER A 393 -10.18 12.93 -8.40
C SER A 393 -9.84 12.75 -6.92
N ILE A 394 -9.18 11.65 -6.53
CA ILE A 394 -8.70 11.43 -5.15
C ILE A 394 -7.73 12.55 -4.75
N TRP A 395 -6.73 12.83 -5.59
CA TRP A 395 -5.74 13.86 -5.33
C TRP A 395 -6.39 15.25 -5.22
N LEU A 396 -7.27 15.62 -6.17
CA LEU A 396 -7.94 16.92 -6.18
C LEU A 396 -8.82 17.11 -4.94
N ASN A 397 -9.61 16.11 -4.56
CA ASN A 397 -10.46 16.16 -3.38
C ASN A 397 -9.65 16.34 -2.10
N ASN A 398 -8.54 15.63 -1.96
CA ASN A 398 -7.64 15.81 -0.81
C ASN A 398 -7.07 17.24 -0.77
N ARG A 399 -6.59 17.77 -1.89
CA ARG A 399 -6.06 19.14 -1.98
C ARG A 399 -7.11 20.21 -1.64
N LEU A 400 -8.33 20.02 -2.12
CA LEU A 400 -9.47 20.90 -1.79
C LEU A 400 -9.78 20.84 -0.28
N GLN A 401 -9.83 19.63 0.30
CA GLN A 401 -10.10 19.44 1.72
C GLN A 401 -9.06 20.14 2.59
N VAL A 402 -7.78 19.94 2.27
CA VAL A 402 -6.66 20.59 2.98
C VAL A 402 -6.76 22.11 2.88
N SER A 403 -6.92 22.64 1.67
CA SER A 403 -6.98 24.09 1.45
C SER A 403 -8.18 24.76 2.13
N LEU A 404 -9.34 24.09 2.14
CA LEU A 404 -10.53 24.56 2.84
C LEU A 404 -10.36 24.53 4.36
N MET A 405 -9.72 23.48 4.91
CA MET A 405 -9.42 23.39 6.35
C MET A 405 -8.43 24.47 6.77
N ASP A 406 -7.34 24.67 6.03
CA ASP A 406 -6.38 25.74 6.27
C ASP A 406 -7.07 27.13 6.20
N GLY A 407 -7.95 27.32 5.22
CA GLY A 407 -8.73 28.53 5.06
C GLY A 407 -9.62 28.81 6.28
N ILE A 408 -10.41 27.83 6.71
CA ILE A 408 -11.33 27.97 7.84
C ILE A 408 -10.57 28.24 9.15
N THR A 409 -9.45 27.56 9.37
CA THR A 409 -8.64 27.70 10.59
C THR A 409 -7.84 28.99 10.63
N SER A 410 -7.52 29.59 9.47
CA SER A 410 -6.75 30.83 9.36
C SER A 410 -7.56 32.09 9.66
N VAL A 411 -8.90 32.01 9.68
CA VAL A 411 -9.78 33.17 9.89
C VAL A 411 -10.64 33.04 11.13
N GLY A 412 -11.02 34.15 11.72
CA GLY A 412 -11.86 34.14 12.93
C GLY A 412 -13.30 33.67 12.67
N ARG A 413 -13.82 33.86 11.48
CA ARG A 413 -15.15 33.38 11.05
C ARG A 413 -15.36 33.56 9.56
N VAL A 414 -16.20 32.68 8.96
CA VAL A 414 -16.73 32.81 7.60
C VAL A 414 -18.22 33.22 7.70
N PRO A 415 -18.62 34.39 7.23
CA PRO A 415 -20.02 34.81 7.30
C PRO A 415 -20.84 34.22 6.16
N TYR A 416 -22.16 34.01 6.39
CA TYR A 416 -23.11 33.57 5.37
C TYR A 416 -23.57 34.75 4.49
N ASN A 417 -22.68 35.30 3.71
CA ASN A 417 -22.93 36.34 2.72
C ASN A 417 -21.88 36.29 1.61
N GLN A 418 -22.00 37.20 0.64
CA GLN A 418 -21.10 37.24 -0.52
C GLN A 418 -19.61 37.29 -0.11
N ARG A 419 -19.25 37.99 0.96
CA ARG A 419 -17.87 38.03 1.44
C ARG A 419 -17.36 36.65 1.84
N GLY A 420 -18.17 35.89 2.63
CA GLY A 420 -17.77 34.54 3.05
C GLY A 420 -17.73 33.56 1.89
N TYR A 421 -18.65 33.66 0.94
CA TYR A 421 -18.64 32.82 -0.25
C TYR A 421 -17.44 33.10 -1.15
N THR A 422 -17.04 34.37 -1.30
CA THR A 422 -15.80 34.73 -2.00
C THR A 422 -14.55 34.20 -1.29
N MET A 423 -14.53 34.14 0.05
CA MET A 423 -13.42 33.54 0.78
C MET A 423 -13.31 32.04 0.50
N ILE A 424 -14.43 31.31 0.56
CA ILE A 424 -14.45 29.87 0.23
C ILE A 424 -13.97 29.63 -1.20
N ALA A 425 -14.51 30.39 -2.18
CA ALA A 425 -14.09 30.30 -3.56
C ALA A 425 -12.58 30.57 -3.71
N ALA A 426 -12.04 31.57 -3.03
CA ALA A 426 -10.62 31.90 -3.08
C ALA A 426 -9.72 30.77 -2.53
N TRP A 427 -10.13 30.07 -1.48
CA TRP A 427 -9.40 28.92 -0.95
C TRP A 427 -9.39 27.73 -1.92
N MET A 428 -10.45 27.55 -2.72
CA MET A 428 -10.52 26.51 -3.74
C MET A 428 -9.63 26.79 -4.94
N MET A 429 -9.25 28.06 -5.19
CA MET A 429 -8.56 28.43 -6.43
C MET A 429 -7.16 27.86 -6.55
N ASP A 430 -6.42 27.72 -5.46
CA ASP A 430 -5.06 27.22 -5.49
C ASP A 430 -5.01 25.72 -5.87
N PRO A 431 -5.79 24.80 -5.25
CA PRO A 431 -5.97 23.43 -5.71
C PRO A 431 -6.44 23.33 -7.18
N ILE A 432 -7.41 24.14 -7.58
CA ILE A 432 -7.95 24.12 -8.96
C ILE A 432 -6.87 24.55 -9.96
N ASN A 433 -6.12 25.62 -9.68
CA ASN A 433 -5.04 26.06 -10.55
C ASN A 433 -3.92 25.02 -10.64
N GLN A 434 -3.60 24.35 -9.54
CA GLN A 434 -2.65 23.24 -9.53
C GLN A 434 -3.17 22.06 -10.38
N ALA A 435 -4.46 21.73 -10.28
CA ALA A 435 -5.11 20.69 -11.09
C ALA A 435 -5.10 21.02 -12.59
N ARG A 436 -5.27 22.30 -12.93
CA ARG A 436 -5.13 22.78 -14.33
C ARG A 436 -3.67 22.70 -14.82
N ASN A 437 -2.74 23.04 -13.97
CA ASN A 437 -1.31 23.02 -14.31
C ASN A 437 -0.80 21.60 -14.57
N ASN A 438 -1.23 20.65 -13.77
CA ASN A 438 -0.81 19.24 -13.90
C ASN A 438 -1.68 18.42 -14.87
N ALA A 439 -2.69 19.04 -15.51
CA ALA A 439 -3.62 18.43 -16.47
C ALA A 439 -4.64 17.45 -15.86
N ALA A 440 -4.92 17.53 -14.57
CA ALA A 440 -6.08 16.86 -13.97
C ALA A 440 -7.40 17.55 -14.35
N ILE A 441 -7.35 18.85 -14.64
CA ILE A 441 -8.44 19.65 -15.22
C ILE A 441 -7.96 20.22 -16.54
N GLU A 442 -8.71 19.95 -17.61
CA GLU A 442 -8.37 20.39 -18.97
C GLU A 442 -9.48 21.25 -19.58
N PRO A 443 -9.17 22.49 -20.04
CA PRO A 443 -10.08 23.28 -20.85
C PRO A 443 -10.17 22.75 -22.28
N GLY A 444 -11.16 23.22 -23.03
CA GLY A 444 -11.35 22.88 -24.46
C GLY A 444 -12.03 21.54 -24.71
N VAL A 445 -12.51 20.86 -23.68
CA VAL A 445 -13.29 19.63 -23.80
C VAL A 445 -14.71 19.96 -24.26
N VAL A 446 -15.12 19.41 -25.40
CA VAL A 446 -16.46 19.60 -25.95
C VAL A 446 -17.43 18.64 -25.27
N LEU A 447 -18.40 19.20 -24.55
CA LEU A 447 -19.46 18.41 -23.92
C LEU A 447 -20.49 17.97 -24.97
N SER A 448 -20.96 16.73 -24.86
CA SER A 448 -22.12 16.24 -25.60
C SER A 448 -23.40 16.95 -25.14
N GLU A 449 -24.44 16.96 -25.97
CA GLU A 449 -25.73 17.60 -25.64
C GLU A 449 -26.37 16.98 -24.38
N ARG A 450 -26.15 15.68 -24.14
CA ARG A 450 -26.58 15.03 -22.90
C ARG A 450 -25.84 15.59 -21.68
N GLN A 451 -24.52 15.67 -21.74
CA GLN A 451 -23.70 16.23 -20.65
C GLN A 451 -24.04 17.70 -20.37
N LYS A 452 -24.26 18.52 -21.41
CA LYS A 452 -24.72 19.91 -21.24
C LYS A 452 -26.05 19.98 -20.50
N SER A 453 -27.00 19.10 -20.86
CA SER A 453 -28.31 19.05 -20.20
C SER A 453 -28.20 18.61 -18.74
N GLU A 454 -27.37 17.62 -18.45
CA GLU A 454 -27.12 17.15 -17.08
C GLU A 454 -26.49 18.24 -16.22
N VAL A 455 -25.44 18.87 -16.71
CA VAL A 455 -24.75 20.00 -16.04
C VAL A 455 -25.68 21.19 -15.83
N MET A 456 -26.49 21.54 -16.83
CA MET A 456 -27.47 22.60 -16.70
C MET A 456 -28.55 22.31 -15.67
N ASN A 457 -29.00 21.06 -15.58
CA ASN A 457 -29.98 20.64 -14.57
C ASN A 457 -29.40 20.70 -13.14
N GLU A 458 -28.14 20.30 -12.97
CA GLU A 458 -27.48 20.32 -11.66
C GLU A 458 -27.10 21.74 -11.21
N ALA A 459 -26.50 22.53 -12.10
CA ALA A 459 -26.07 23.89 -11.81
C ALA A 459 -27.23 24.91 -11.78
N GLY A 460 -28.38 24.58 -12.40
CA GLY A 460 -29.49 25.47 -12.56
C GLY A 460 -29.27 26.59 -13.61
N LEU A 461 -28.14 26.54 -14.32
CA LEU A 461 -27.75 27.48 -15.39
C LEU A 461 -26.80 26.80 -16.38
N ASP A 462 -26.72 27.32 -17.59
CA ASP A 462 -25.80 26.82 -18.60
C ASP A 462 -24.37 27.33 -18.31
N ILE A 463 -23.49 26.42 -17.89
CA ILE A 463 -22.07 26.66 -17.60
C ILE A 463 -21.15 26.01 -18.64
N SER A 464 -21.69 25.59 -19.78
CA SER A 464 -20.93 24.86 -20.82
C SER A 464 -19.79 25.69 -21.40
N ASN A 465 -19.96 27.00 -21.49
CA ASN A 465 -18.93 27.91 -21.99
C ASN A 465 -17.79 28.09 -20.98
N GLU A 466 -18.09 28.18 -19.70
CA GLU A 466 -17.11 28.26 -18.61
C GLU A 466 -16.27 26.97 -18.53
N LEU A 467 -16.92 25.80 -18.60
CA LEU A 467 -16.26 24.50 -18.66
C LEU A 467 -15.34 24.38 -19.88
N TRP A 468 -15.81 24.82 -21.07
CA TRP A 468 -14.98 24.80 -22.25
C TRP A 468 -13.80 25.76 -22.17
N THR A 469 -14.01 26.98 -21.64
CA THR A 469 -12.98 28.03 -21.61
C THR A 469 -11.95 27.84 -20.49
N GLN A 470 -12.42 27.47 -19.28
CA GLN A 470 -11.61 27.42 -18.07
C GLN A 470 -11.31 25.99 -17.61
N GLY A 471 -12.10 25.02 -18.05
CA GLY A 471 -12.04 23.63 -17.60
C GLY A 471 -12.78 23.39 -16.28
N TYR A 472 -13.33 24.41 -15.63
CA TYR A 472 -14.05 24.26 -14.37
C TYR A 472 -15.06 25.37 -14.15
N TYR A 473 -16.01 25.10 -13.22
CA TYR A 473 -16.94 26.10 -12.69
C TYR A 473 -17.19 25.83 -11.19
N VAL A 474 -17.12 26.90 -10.38
CA VAL A 474 -17.42 26.84 -8.94
C VAL A 474 -18.68 27.62 -8.66
N GLN A 475 -19.64 26.99 -8.00
CA GLN A 475 -20.88 27.62 -7.54
C GLN A 475 -21.01 27.52 -6.03
N ILE A 476 -21.35 28.65 -5.38
CA ILE A 476 -21.60 28.68 -3.95
C ILE A 476 -22.95 29.37 -3.72
N LEU A 477 -23.90 28.61 -3.16
CA LEU A 477 -25.27 29.08 -2.92
C LEU A 477 -25.56 29.19 -1.43
N ASP A 478 -26.50 30.09 -1.11
CA ASP A 478 -27.00 30.25 0.27
C ASP A 478 -27.73 28.97 0.71
N PRO A 479 -27.38 28.39 1.85
CA PRO A 479 -27.99 27.14 2.32
C PRO A 479 -29.38 27.31 2.93
N GLY A 480 -29.89 28.53 3.02
CA GLY A 480 -31.14 28.87 3.68
C GLY A 480 -31.04 29.08 5.21
N ALA A 481 -32.08 29.67 5.75
CA ALA A 481 -32.08 30.13 7.18
C ALA A 481 -31.92 28.99 8.19
N ALA A 482 -32.52 27.81 7.93
CA ALA A 482 -32.46 26.68 8.85
C ALA A 482 -31.02 26.12 8.95
N VAL A 483 -30.32 25.95 7.84
CA VAL A 483 -28.94 25.46 7.81
C VAL A 483 -27.98 26.48 8.42
N ARG A 484 -28.19 27.78 8.12
CA ARG A 484 -27.40 28.85 8.76
C ARG A 484 -27.54 28.88 10.30
N ALA A 485 -28.76 28.64 10.83
CA ALA A 485 -28.99 28.56 12.25
C ALA A 485 -28.23 27.41 12.92
N GLN A 486 -28.03 26.30 12.20
CA GLN A 486 -27.25 25.15 12.65
C GLN A 486 -25.75 25.28 12.33
N ARG A 487 -25.30 26.40 11.75
CA ARG A 487 -23.93 26.63 11.27
C ARG A 487 -23.46 25.56 10.25
N GLY A 488 -24.38 25.05 9.43
CA GLY A 488 -24.11 24.09 8.38
C GLY A 488 -23.38 24.69 7.18
N SER A 489 -22.97 23.84 6.23
CA SER A 489 -22.26 24.25 5.03
C SER A 489 -23.16 25.05 4.06
N PRO A 490 -22.65 26.12 3.40
CA PRO A 490 -23.25 26.57 2.16
C PRO A 490 -23.22 25.44 1.11
N ILE A 491 -24.02 25.55 0.08
CA ILE A 491 -23.99 24.59 -1.04
C ILE A 491 -22.80 24.98 -1.92
N VAL A 492 -21.74 24.18 -1.89
CA VAL A 492 -20.52 24.40 -2.68
C VAL A 492 -20.43 23.29 -3.73
N SER A 493 -20.44 23.66 -5.00
CA SER A 493 -20.33 22.73 -6.12
C SER A 493 -19.16 23.09 -7.03
N LEU A 494 -18.42 22.09 -7.46
CA LEU A 494 -17.33 22.21 -8.42
C LEU A 494 -17.58 21.24 -9.57
N TRP A 495 -17.75 21.77 -10.78
CA TRP A 495 -17.74 21.01 -12.03
C TRP A 495 -16.41 21.22 -12.74
N TYR A 496 -15.84 20.17 -13.26
CA TYR A 496 -14.60 20.26 -14.03
C TYR A 496 -14.54 19.24 -15.15
N THR A 497 -13.79 19.57 -16.19
CA THR A 497 -13.59 18.71 -17.35
C THR A 497 -12.25 17.97 -17.26
N TYR A 498 -12.26 16.71 -17.64
CA TYR A 498 -11.09 15.86 -17.80
C TYR A 498 -10.83 15.65 -19.28
N GLY A 499 -9.58 15.88 -19.73
CA GLY A 499 -9.21 15.83 -21.14
C GLY A 499 -9.18 14.44 -21.77
N GLY A 500 -9.17 13.41 -20.92
CA GLY A 500 -9.01 12.03 -21.36
C GLY A 500 -7.59 11.73 -21.88
N ALA A 501 -7.38 10.50 -22.32
CA ALA A 501 -6.15 10.07 -22.96
C ALA A 501 -6.45 9.31 -24.25
N VAL A 502 -5.85 9.71 -25.37
CA VAL A 502 -5.98 9.00 -26.64
C VAL A 502 -5.25 7.67 -26.55
N GLN A 503 -5.97 6.57 -26.75
CA GLN A 503 -5.41 5.22 -26.70
C GLN A 503 -5.46 4.48 -28.04
N ARG A 504 -6.20 4.99 -29.02
CA ARG A 504 -6.30 4.40 -30.36
C ARG A 504 -6.26 5.51 -31.42
N ILE A 505 -5.45 5.31 -32.43
CA ILE A 505 -5.30 6.27 -33.55
C ILE A 505 -5.56 5.51 -34.85
N GLU A 506 -6.54 5.95 -35.61
CA GLU A 506 -6.84 5.43 -36.95
C GLU A 506 -6.45 6.47 -37.98
N VAL A 507 -5.66 6.10 -38.96
CA VAL A 507 -5.20 6.99 -40.02
C VAL A 507 -5.63 6.44 -41.37
N ALA A 508 -6.45 7.17 -42.11
CA ALA A 508 -6.72 6.90 -43.53
C ALA A 508 -5.57 7.48 -44.37
N SER A 509 -4.79 6.62 -45.00
CA SER A 509 -3.71 7.04 -45.90
C SER A 509 -4.10 6.80 -47.35
N THR A 510 -4.17 7.86 -48.18
CA THR A 510 -4.49 7.79 -49.60
C THR A 510 -3.31 8.32 -50.41
N ALA A 511 -2.72 7.47 -51.25
CA ALA A 511 -1.71 7.90 -52.24
C ALA A 511 -2.40 8.46 -53.47
N ILE A 512 -2.02 9.67 -53.88
CA ILE A 512 -2.42 10.29 -55.16
C ILE A 512 -1.22 10.17 -56.08
N LEU A 513 -1.37 9.40 -57.19
CA LEU A 513 -0.34 9.14 -58.20
C LEU A 513 -0.46 10.08 -59.38
#